data_9b8b33e5354f1b910abd490b6d0b5004
#
_entry.id   9b8b33e5354f1b910abd490b6d0b5004
#
_cell.length_a   1.000
_cell.length_b   1.000
_cell.length_c   1.000
_cell.angle_alpha   90.00
_cell.angle_beta   90.00
_cell.angle_gamma   90.00
#
_symmetry.space_group_name_H-M   'P 1'
#
loop_
_entity.id
_entity.type
_entity.pdbx_description
1 polymer ?
#
loop_
_entity_poly.entity_id
_entity_poly.type
_entity_poly.pdbx_seq_one_letter_code
_entity_poly.pdbx_strand_id
1 'polypeptide(L)'
;MKKWSILLATALVAALALTGCPKQAPALGTEQNPIIMSFVPSGDTQEIIAGGEQIAKMITDKTGLVVKANVGTDFAAVREAMGAGKAHIGWLNTFNYVLAHEKYGVDVALVTVRFGSTSYTGEIIVRADSGITKLEDLKGKTMCWVDPNSTSGYIIPRIMLKANGIDPDKDFAKTVEAGSHNNVVTAVYNGDCDAGACYSDARSSVEKTLPDVKEKVVILATTTEIPNDTVSFTKDFPKDMRDKIVNALLEIAASEEGQAALQTVYSIAGLEKAEDSFYDAFRADLNKAGINIEDLAK
;
A
#
# COMPACT_ATOMS: atom_id res chain seq x y z
N MET A 1 88.67 27.53 24.45
CA MET A 1 87.82 26.33 24.33
C MET A 1 86.40 26.73 24.65
N LYS A 2 85.60 26.85 23.59
CA LYS A 2 84.25 27.48 23.63
C LYS A 2 83.19 26.50 24.07
N LYS A 3 82.42 26.84 25.11
CA LYS A 3 81.17 26.16 25.54
C LYS A 3 80.01 26.65 24.69
N TRP A 4 79.37 25.81 23.94
CA TRP A 4 78.12 26.09 23.27
C TRP A 4 76.95 25.60 24.12
N SER A 5 76.11 26.57 24.53
CA SER A 5 74.87 26.32 25.22
C SER A 5 73.77 26.17 24.14
N ILE A 6 73.15 24.98 24.16
CA ILE A 6 72.00 24.71 23.29
C ILE A 6 70.76 25.13 24.08
N LEU A 7 70.06 26.15 23.59
CA LEU A 7 68.73 26.56 24.02
C LEU A 7 67.67 25.64 23.35
N LEU A 8 67.04 24.78 24.13
CA LEU A 8 65.85 24.04 23.70
C LEU A 8 64.64 25.02 23.73
N ALA A 9 64.16 25.39 22.55
CA ALA A 9 62.88 26.05 22.41
C ALA A 9 61.75 25.03 22.39
N THR A 10 61.03 24.90 23.52
CA THR A 10 59.82 24.12 23.61
C THR A 10 58.69 24.82 22.90
N ALA A 11 58.39 24.45 21.66
CA ALA A 11 57.18 24.87 20.94
C ALA A 11 55.96 24.12 21.49
N LEU A 12 55.17 24.82 22.29
CA LEU A 12 53.87 24.32 22.79
C LEU A 12 52.84 24.40 21.62
N VAL A 13 52.67 23.28 20.93
CA VAL A 13 51.58 23.14 19.91
C VAL A 13 50.30 22.98 20.66
N ALA A 14 49.55 24.08 20.77
CA ALA A 14 48.14 24.03 21.22
C ALA A 14 47.33 23.39 20.10
N ALA A 15 47.08 22.09 20.17
CA ALA A 15 46.09 21.39 19.37
C ALA A 15 44.71 21.87 19.81
N LEU A 16 44.12 22.82 19.07
CA LEU A 16 42.72 23.12 19.15
C LEU A 16 41.98 21.87 18.66
N ALA A 17 41.55 21.04 19.60
CA ALA A 17 40.57 20.00 19.35
C ALA A 17 39.25 20.72 18.95
N LEU A 18 39.02 20.89 17.66
CA LEU A 18 37.72 21.18 17.10
C LEU A 18 36.81 19.97 17.38
N THR A 19 36.28 19.89 18.59
CA THR A 19 35.13 19.05 18.87
C THR A 19 33.95 19.64 18.12
N GLY A 20 33.87 19.33 16.83
CA GLY A 20 32.63 19.50 16.11
C GLY A 20 31.58 18.66 16.80
N CYS A 21 30.66 19.28 17.55
CA CYS A 21 29.45 18.59 18.02
C CYS A 21 28.85 17.91 16.78
N PRO A 22 28.63 16.59 16.81
CA PRO A 22 27.90 15.94 15.74
C PRO A 22 26.57 16.68 15.63
N LYS A 23 26.31 17.30 14.47
CA LYS A 23 25.06 18.01 14.22
C LYS A 23 23.95 16.96 14.39
N GLN A 24 23.23 17.04 15.50
CA GLN A 24 22.16 16.08 15.80
C GLN A 24 21.20 16.09 14.61
N ALA A 25 20.90 14.91 14.08
CA ALA A 25 19.92 14.79 12.98
C ALA A 25 18.62 15.47 13.40
N PRO A 26 17.95 16.19 12.47
CA PRO A 26 16.69 16.83 12.78
C PRO A 26 15.68 15.81 13.32
N ALA A 27 14.92 16.20 14.35
CA ALA A 27 13.91 15.32 14.94
C ALA A 27 12.87 14.93 13.87
N LEU A 28 12.40 13.68 13.93
CA LEU A 28 11.33 13.19 13.05
C LEU A 28 10.07 14.04 13.27
N GLY A 29 9.32 14.29 12.19
CA GLY A 29 8.11 15.12 12.23
C GLY A 29 8.37 16.63 12.19
N THR A 30 9.58 17.05 11.77
CA THR A 30 9.91 18.46 11.50
C THR A 30 10.01 18.73 10.00
N GLU A 31 10.05 20.01 9.56
CA GLU A 31 10.24 20.38 8.16
C GLU A 31 11.52 19.80 7.54
N GLN A 32 12.58 19.67 8.33
CA GLN A 32 13.86 19.12 7.91
C GLN A 32 13.90 17.61 7.89
N ASN A 33 12.98 16.95 8.62
CA ASN A 33 12.86 15.48 8.70
C ASN A 33 11.38 15.10 8.84
N PRO A 34 10.57 15.23 7.77
CA PRO A 34 9.13 14.94 7.83
C PRO A 34 8.86 13.44 7.97
N ILE A 35 7.71 13.12 8.55
CA ILE A 35 7.16 11.77 8.51
C ILE A 35 6.66 11.50 7.09
N ILE A 36 7.15 10.45 6.46
CA ILE A 36 6.72 10.06 5.12
C ILE A 36 5.60 9.03 5.23
N MET A 37 4.46 9.35 4.64
CA MET A 37 3.27 8.51 4.53
C MET A 37 3.13 8.07 3.07
N SER A 38 3.22 6.76 2.82
CA SER A 38 3.26 6.17 1.47
C SER A 38 2.00 5.38 1.18
N PHE A 39 1.52 5.50 -0.06
CA PHE A 39 0.33 4.83 -0.58
C PHE A 39 0.70 3.86 -1.71
N VAL A 40 0.05 2.70 -1.78
CA VAL A 40 0.17 1.80 -2.93
C VAL A 40 -0.60 2.38 -4.13
N PRO A 41 -0.12 2.19 -5.39
CA PRO A 41 -0.77 2.76 -6.58
C PRO A 41 -1.97 1.91 -7.04
N SER A 42 -2.98 1.69 -6.17
CA SER A 42 -4.10 0.81 -6.49
C SER A 42 -5.14 1.41 -7.44
N GLY A 43 -5.20 2.73 -7.56
CA GLY A 43 -6.13 3.49 -8.40
C GLY A 43 -5.44 4.53 -9.28
N ASP A 44 -6.10 5.67 -9.50
CA ASP A 44 -5.51 6.82 -10.18
C ASP A 44 -4.47 7.49 -9.29
N THR A 45 -3.22 7.55 -9.74
CA THR A 45 -2.09 8.08 -8.96
C THR A 45 -2.27 9.55 -8.60
N GLN A 46 -2.90 10.37 -9.47
CA GLN A 46 -3.11 11.79 -9.20
C GLN A 46 -4.18 11.98 -8.12
N GLU A 47 -5.24 11.18 -8.15
CA GLU A 47 -6.28 11.20 -7.10
C GLU A 47 -5.70 10.72 -5.77
N ILE A 48 -4.92 9.63 -5.77
CA ILE A 48 -4.30 9.09 -4.55
C ILE A 48 -3.36 10.11 -3.92
N ILE A 49 -2.49 10.78 -4.69
CA ILE A 49 -1.57 11.78 -4.12
C ILE A 49 -2.32 13.01 -3.62
N ALA A 50 -3.35 13.47 -4.34
CA ALA A 50 -4.13 14.63 -3.93
C ALA A 50 -4.87 14.39 -2.60
N GLY A 51 -5.56 13.24 -2.46
CA GLY A 51 -6.21 12.87 -1.20
C GLY A 51 -5.20 12.59 -0.08
N GLY A 52 -4.07 11.95 -0.41
CA GLY A 52 -2.99 11.69 0.53
C GLY A 52 -2.35 12.96 1.08
N GLU A 53 -2.13 13.97 0.25
CA GLU A 53 -1.62 15.28 0.67
C GLU A 53 -2.61 16.02 1.58
N GLN A 54 -3.93 15.92 1.30
CA GLN A 54 -4.95 16.48 2.18
C GLN A 54 -4.95 15.80 3.55
N ILE A 55 -4.88 14.46 3.59
CA ILE A 55 -4.78 13.70 4.85
C ILE A 55 -3.51 14.09 5.61
N ALA A 56 -2.35 14.15 4.93
CA ALA A 56 -1.07 14.53 5.52
C ALA A 56 -1.12 15.94 6.13
N LYS A 57 -1.74 16.89 5.42
CA LYS A 57 -1.94 18.26 5.92
C LYS A 57 -2.82 18.26 7.17
N MET A 58 -3.96 17.58 7.14
CA MET A 58 -4.86 17.49 8.31
C MET A 58 -4.19 16.87 9.52
N ILE A 59 -3.35 15.82 9.33
CA ILE A 59 -2.55 15.25 10.42
C ILE A 59 -1.58 16.30 10.97
N THR A 60 -0.88 17.03 10.09
CA THR A 60 0.07 18.08 10.49
C THR A 60 -0.62 19.18 11.28
N ASP A 61 -1.76 19.66 10.82
CA ASP A 61 -2.54 20.71 11.48
C ASP A 61 -3.03 20.29 12.87
N LYS A 62 -3.43 19.02 13.04
CA LYS A 62 -3.93 18.48 14.32
C LYS A 62 -2.82 18.13 15.31
N THR A 63 -1.67 17.69 14.85
CA THR A 63 -0.63 17.09 15.70
C THR A 63 0.61 17.97 15.88
N GLY A 64 0.83 18.92 14.97
CA GLY A 64 2.07 19.68 14.86
C GLY A 64 3.24 18.87 14.27
N LEU A 65 3.02 17.60 13.90
CA LEU A 65 4.03 16.74 13.27
C LEU A 65 3.96 16.92 11.75
N VAL A 66 5.05 17.30 11.13
CA VAL A 66 5.09 17.46 9.66
C VAL A 66 5.01 16.10 9.00
N VAL A 67 3.94 15.86 8.25
CA VAL A 67 3.68 14.66 7.47
C VAL A 67 3.66 15.01 5.99
N LYS A 68 4.29 14.19 5.15
CA LYS A 68 4.26 14.30 3.68
C LYS A 68 3.78 13.00 3.07
N ALA A 69 2.90 13.11 2.08
CA ALA A 69 2.40 11.96 1.34
C ALA A 69 3.25 11.69 0.10
N ASN A 70 3.34 10.41 -0.28
CA ASN A 70 3.81 10.00 -1.60
C ASN A 70 3.06 8.73 -2.06
N VAL A 71 3.14 8.42 -3.34
CA VAL A 71 2.63 7.17 -3.92
C VAL A 71 3.82 6.37 -4.41
N GLY A 72 3.86 5.08 -4.09
CA GLY A 72 4.90 4.17 -4.59
C GLY A 72 4.82 3.96 -6.10
N THR A 73 5.92 3.55 -6.72
CA THR A 73 5.96 3.18 -8.14
C THR A 73 5.18 1.91 -8.44
N ASP A 74 5.14 1.01 -7.46
CA ASP A 74 4.40 -0.24 -7.46
C ASP A 74 4.07 -0.65 -6.02
N PHE A 75 3.32 -1.75 -5.86
CA PHE A 75 2.87 -2.22 -4.55
C PHE A 75 4.03 -2.67 -3.64
N ALA A 76 5.05 -3.33 -4.19
CA ALA A 76 6.22 -3.77 -3.44
C ALA A 76 7.09 -2.60 -2.99
N ALA A 77 7.23 -1.56 -3.83
CA ALA A 77 8.06 -0.40 -3.54
C ALA A 77 7.68 0.30 -2.23
N VAL A 78 6.38 0.38 -1.90
CA VAL A 78 5.91 0.96 -0.62
C VAL A 78 6.38 0.11 0.56
N ARG A 79 6.21 -1.20 0.49
CA ARG A 79 6.67 -2.15 1.51
C ARG A 79 8.19 -2.06 1.72
N GLU A 80 8.96 -2.08 0.64
CA GLU A 80 10.42 -2.00 0.70
C GLU A 80 10.90 -0.62 1.21
N ALA A 81 10.18 0.47 0.89
CA ALA A 81 10.47 1.79 1.42
C ALA A 81 10.27 1.85 2.94
N MET A 82 9.25 1.17 3.47
CA MET A 82 9.05 1.04 4.92
C MET A 82 10.18 0.22 5.56
N GLY A 83 10.56 -0.91 4.98
CA GLY A 83 11.67 -1.72 5.46
C GLY A 83 13.01 -0.99 5.46
N ALA A 84 13.22 -0.08 4.51
CA ALA A 84 14.41 0.76 4.40
C ALA A 84 14.36 2.04 5.25
N GLY A 85 13.29 2.29 6.01
CA GLY A 85 13.09 3.52 6.80
C GLY A 85 12.89 4.78 5.95
N LYS A 86 12.56 4.64 4.65
CA LYS A 86 12.27 5.75 3.74
C LYS A 86 10.80 6.16 3.77
N ALA A 87 9.92 5.29 4.19
CA ALA A 87 8.53 5.55 4.52
C ALA A 87 8.29 5.11 5.97
N HIS A 88 7.52 5.90 6.72
CA HIS A 88 7.27 5.68 8.14
C HIS A 88 5.87 5.15 8.39
N ILE A 89 4.92 5.55 7.55
CA ILE A 89 3.52 5.14 7.55
C ILE A 89 3.21 4.57 6.17
N GLY A 90 2.59 3.40 6.12
CA GLY A 90 2.15 2.74 4.88
C GLY A 90 0.65 2.54 4.87
N TRP A 91 0.01 2.95 3.78
CA TRP A 91 -1.34 2.53 3.42
C TRP A 91 -1.19 1.31 2.52
N LEU A 92 -1.24 0.13 3.14
CA LEU A 92 -0.89 -1.13 2.52
C LEU A 92 -2.14 -1.98 2.30
N ASN A 93 -2.24 -2.60 1.13
CA ASN A 93 -3.21 -3.67 0.93
C ASN A 93 -2.82 -4.89 1.78
N THR A 94 -3.78 -5.73 2.05
CA THR A 94 -3.70 -6.86 3.00
C THR A 94 -2.47 -7.74 2.80
N PHE A 95 -2.19 -8.16 1.55
CA PHE A 95 -1.05 -9.02 1.23
C PHE A 95 0.29 -8.33 1.49
N ASN A 96 0.44 -7.06 1.08
CA ASN A 96 1.65 -6.29 1.38
C ASN A 96 1.84 -6.04 2.87
N TYR A 97 0.75 -5.85 3.62
CA TYR A 97 0.84 -5.70 5.07
C TYR A 97 1.39 -6.97 5.72
N VAL A 98 0.83 -8.14 5.43
CA VAL A 98 1.30 -9.37 6.08
C VAL A 98 2.75 -9.69 5.71
N LEU A 99 3.19 -9.38 4.48
CA LEU A 99 4.60 -9.48 4.08
C LEU A 99 5.48 -8.46 4.80
N ALA A 100 5.03 -7.20 4.93
CA ALA A 100 5.78 -6.14 5.62
C ALA A 100 5.92 -6.43 7.12
N HIS A 101 4.87 -6.98 7.74
CA HIS A 101 4.89 -7.40 9.12
C HIS A 101 5.94 -8.49 9.34
N GLU A 102 5.89 -9.56 8.56
CA GLU A 102 6.81 -10.70 8.67
C GLU A 102 8.27 -10.28 8.41
N LYS A 103 8.51 -9.53 7.33
CA LYS A 103 9.86 -9.20 6.89
C LYS A 103 10.51 -8.07 7.69
N TYR A 104 9.73 -7.05 8.06
CA TYR A 104 10.26 -5.79 8.61
C TYR A 104 9.69 -5.43 9.98
N GLY A 105 8.74 -6.21 10.51
CA GLY A 105 8.06 -5.89 11.75
C GLY A 105 7.18 -4.64 11.65
N VAL A 106 6.68 -4.32 10.45
CA VAL A 106 5.67 -3.27 10.25
C VAL A 106 4.41 -3.66 11.00
N ASP A 107 3.82 -2.73 11.75
CA ASP A 107 2.69 -3.02 12.62
C ASP A 107 1.47 -2.17 12.25
N VAL A 108 0.29 -2.81 12.17
CA VAL A 108 -0.97 -2.15 11.85
C VAL A 108 -1.47 -1.33 13.04
N ALA A 109 -2.10 -0.21 12.77
CA ALA A 109 -2.82 0.57 13.77
C ALA A 109 -4.29 0.73 13.42
N LEU A 110 -4.61 0.84 12.12
CA LEU A 110 -5.97 1.01 11.65
C LEU A 110 -6.23 0.12 10.44
N VAL A 111 -7.46 -0.39 10.37
CA VAL A 111 -8.04 -1.01 9.18
C VAL A 111 -9.00 -0.01 8.54
N THR A 112 -9.05 0.01 7.21
CA THR A 112 -10.01 0.85 6.48
C THR A 112 -11.40 0.24 6.48
N VAL A 113 -12.41 1.10 6.50
CA VAL A 113 -13.83 0.72 6.34
C VAL A 113 -14.29 1.15 4.95
N ARG A 114 -14.80 0.21 4.17
CA ARG A 114 -15.35 0.45 2.83
C ARG A 114 -16.74 -0.18 2.76
N PHE A 115 -17.72 0.55 2.25
CA PHE A 115 -19.11 0.06 2.18
C PHE A 115 -19.68 -0.45 3.50
N GLY A 116 -19.23 0.15 4.63
CA GLY A 116 -19.68 -0.24 5.98
C GLY A 116 -19.05 -1.52 6.53
N SER A 117 -18.01 -2.05 5.90
CA SER A 117 -17.30 -3.27 6.32
C SER A 117 -15.79 -3.05 6.45
N THR A 118 -15.15 -3.80 7.34
CA THR A 118 -13.69 -3.97 7.45
C THR A 118 -13.16 -5.12 6.59
N SER A 119 -14.01 -5.69 5.73
CA SER A 119 -13.67 -6.68 4.70
C SER A 119 -14.28 -6.30 3.36
N TYR A 120 -13.74 -6.85 2.28
CA TYR A 120 -14.21 -6.67 0.92
C TYR A 120 -13.96 -7.96 0.11
N THR A 121 -14.36 -7.99 -1.16
CA THR A 121 -14.08 -9.12 -2.06
C THR A 121 -13.30 -8.67 -3.29
N GLY A 122 -12.62 -9.61 -3.92
CA GLY A 122 -12.12 -9.45 -5.29
C GLY A 122 -13.18 -9.89 -6.29
N GLU A 123 -13.04 -9.43 -7.54
CA GLU A 123 -13.91 -9.79 -8.66
C GLU A 123 -13.07 -10.18 -9.87
N ILE A 124 -13.57 -11.15 -10.64
CA ILE A 124 -13.16 -11.35 -12.03
C ILE A 124 -14.24 -10.72 -12.89
N ILE A 125 -13.85 -9.79 -13.75
CA ILE A 125 -14.70 -9.02 -14.65
C ILE A 125 -14.43 -9.39 -16.11
N VAL A 126 -15.46 -9.33 -16.94
CA VAL A 126 -15.40 -9.60 -18.38
C VAL A 126 -16.32 -8.60 -19.11
N ARG A 127 -16.16 -8.48 -20.44
CA ARG A 127 -17.15 -7.73 -21.21
C ARG A 127 -18.47 -8.49 -21.32
N ALA A 128 -19.59 -7.76 -21.26
CA ALA A 128 -20.94 -8.32 -21.38
C ALA A 128 -21.17 -9.06 -22.71
N ASP A 129 -20.51 -8.60 -23.79
CA ASP A 129 -20.61 -9.16 -25.14
C ASP A 129 -19.52 -10.20 -25.47
N SER A 130 -18.69 -10.59 -24.50
CA SER A 130 -17.55 -11.51 -24.70
C SER A 130 -17.95 -12.98 -24.92
N GLY A 131 -19.18 -13.35 -24.55
CA GLY A 131 -19.61 -14.75 -24.51
C GLY A 131 -19.01 -15.59 -23.39
N ILE A 132 -18.19 -14.99 -22.49
CA ILE A 132 -17.62 -15.62 -21.28
C ILE A 132 -18.70 -15.58 -20.20
N THR A 133 -19.16 -16.74 -19.75
CA THR A 133 -20.27 -16.86 -18.79
C THR A 133 -19.93 -17.64 -17.53
N LYS A 134 -18.79 -18.34 -17.53
CA LYS A 134 -18.29 -19.13 -16.40
C LYS A 134 -16.76 -19.15 -16.39
N LEU A 135 -16.16 -19.53 -15.27
CA LEU A 135 -14.69 -19.49 -15.09
C LEU A 135 -13.93 -20.34 -16.11
N GLU A 136 -14.47 -21.48 -16.51
CA GLU A 136 -13.83 -22.38 -17.48
C GLU A 136 -13.65 -21.72 -18.87
N ASP A 137 -14.52 -20.77 -19.22
CA ASP A 137 -14.46 -20.02 -20.49
C ASP A 137 -13.23 -19.09 -20.57
N LEU A 138 -12.56 -18.87 -19.42
CA LEU A 138 -11.33 -18.06 -19.32
C LEU A 138 -10.11 -18.77 -19.91
N LYS A 139 -10.14 -20.11 -20.09
CA LYS A 139 -9.02 -20.85 -20.67
C LYS A 139 -8.74 -20.39 -22.10
N GLY A 140 -7.47 -20.12 -22.38
CA GLY A 140 -7.02 -19.59 -23.68
C GLY A 140 -7.32 -18.12 -23.91
N LYS A 141 -7.80 -17.37 -22.90
CA LYS A 141 -8.10 -15.94 -22.97
C LYS A 141 -6.93 -15.07 -22.50
N THR A 142 -7.00 -13.77 -22.80
CA THR A 142 -6.08 -12.77 -22.25
C THR A 142 -6.61 -12.28 -20.89
N MET A 143 -5.82 -12.45 -19.83
CA MET A 143 -6.18 -12.02 -18.48
C MET A 143 -5.37 -10.81 -18.03
N CYS A 144 -6.04 -9.78 -17.55
CA CYS A 144 -5.43 -8.62 -16.92
C CYS A 144 -5.36 -8.79 -15.39
N TRP A 145 -4.19 -8.57 -14.85
CA TRP A 145 -3.90 -8.49 -13.43
C TRP A 145 -3.52 -7.06 -13.05
N VAL A 146 -3.70 -6.69 -11.78
CA VAL A 146 -3.27 -5.37 -11.28
C VAL A 146 -1.75 -5.33 -11.13
N ASP A 147 -1.22 -6.13 -10.19
CA ASP A 147 0.18 -6.20 -9.77
C ASP A 147 0.37 -7.51 -9.00
N PRO A 148 1.51 -8.21 -9.08
CA PRO A 148 1.75 -9.47 -8.37
C PRO A 148 1.55 -9.41 -6.85
N ASN A 149 1.65 -8.22 -6.25
CA ASN A 149 1.41 -7.98 -4.82
C ASN A 149 -0.01 -7.49 -4.50
N SER A 150 -0.90 -7.34 -5.50
CA SER A 150 -2.28 -6.93 -5.27
C SER A 150 -3.09 -8.08 -4.67
N THR A 151 -3.71 -7.87 -3.50
CA THR A 151 -4.53 -8.89 -2.83
C THR A 151 -5.70 -9.33 -3.68
N SER A 152 -6.56 -8.38 -4.10
CA SER A 152 -7.80 -8.65 -4.85
C SER A 152 -7.62 -8.66 -6.37
N GLY A 153 -6.55 -8.03 -6.87
CA GLY A 153 -6.27 -7.98 -8.31
C GLY A 153 -5.28 -9.03 -8.80
N TYR A 154 -4.79 -9.92 -7.90
CA TYR A 154 -3.84 -10.97 -8.26
C TYR A 154 -3.92 -12.18 -7.33
N ILE A 155 -3.59 -12.05 -6.05
CA ILE A 155 -3.35 -13.19 -5.13
C ILE A 155 -4.62 -14.03 -4.96
N ILE A 156 -5.70 -13.45 -4.44
CA ILE A 156 -6.92 -14.18 -4.12
C ILE A 156 -7.67 -14.67 -5.36
N PRO A 157 -7.80 -13.90 -6.45
CA PRO A 157 -8.37 -14.43 -7.69
C PRO A 157 -7.60 -15.63 -8.26
N ARG A 158 -6.27 -15.64 -8.18
CA ARG A 158 -5.46 -16.79 -8.63
C ARG A 158 -5.68 -18.03 -7.77
N ILE A 159 -5.84 -17.87 -6.46
CA ILE A 159 -6.22 -18.95 -5.54
C ILE A 159 -7.60 -19.49 -5.93
N MET A 160 -8.58 -18.60 -6.15
CA MET A 160 -9.93 -18.99 -6.57
C MET A 160 -9.92 -19.75 -7.90
N LEU A 161 -9.15 -19.29 -8.90
CA LEU A 161 -9.02 -19.98 -10.20
C LEU A 161 -8.41 -21.39 -10.02
N LYS A 162 -7.32 -21.51 -9.25
CA LYS A 162 -6.71 -22.83 -8.97
C LYS A 162 -7.67 -23.78 -8.28
N ALA A 163 -8.46 -23.28 -7.32
CA ALA A 163 -9.47 -24.09 -6.65
C ALA A 163 -10.59 -24.58 -7.60
N ASN A 164 -10.80 -23.86 -8.73
CA ASN A 164 -11.76 -24.22 -9.78
C ASN A 164 -11.09 -24.94 -10.98
N GLY A 165 -9.88 -25.47 -10.80
CA GLY A 165 -9.20 -26.27 -11.84
C GLY A 165 -8.67 -25.47 -13.02
N ILE A 166 -8.41 -24.16 -12.82
CA ILE A 166 -7.78 -23.27 -13.81
C ILE A 166 -6.40 -22.89 -13.28
N ASP A 167 -5.35 -23.25 -14.00
CA ASP A 167 -3.98 -22.88 -13.67
C ASP A 167 -3.66 -21.49 -14.24
N PRO A 168 -3.55 -20.44 -13.42
CA PRO A 168 -3.29 -19.09 -13.93
C PRO A 168 -1.94 -18.92 -14.62
N ASP A 169 -1.03 -19.89 -14.48
CA ASP A 169 0.30 -19.85 -15.09
C ASP A 169 0.34 -20.57 -16.45
N LYS A 170 -0.71 -21.37 -16.78
CA LYS A 170 -0.73 -22.22 -17.99
C LYS A 170 -1.97 -22.06 -18.84
N ASP A 171 -3.14 -21.81 -18.22
CA ASP A 171 -4.42 -21.88 -18.92
C ASP A 171 -4.80 -20.60 -19.67
N PHE A 172 -4.10 -19.49 -19.43
CA PHE A 172 -4.29 -18.23 -20.19
C PHE A 172 -3.39 -18.19 -21.43
N ALA A 173 -3.91 -17.68 -22.55
CA ALA A 173 -3.10 -17.43 -23.75
C ALA A 173 -2.06 -16.30 -23.51
N LYS A 174 -2.46 -15.31 -22.69
CA LYS A 174 -1.62 -14.16 -22.33
C LYS A 174 -2.07 -13.59 -21.00
N THR A 175 -1.11 -13.07 -20.23
CA THR A 175 -1.38 -12.25 -19.04
C THR A 175 -0.78 -10.87 -19.20
N VAL A 176 -1.43 -9.85 -18.64
CA VAL A 176 -1.01 -8.44 -18.66
C VAL A 176 -1.07 -7.90 -17.24
N GLU A 177 -0.03 -7.21 -16.81
CA GLU A 177 -0.01 -6.44 -15.57
C GLU A 177 -0.37 -4.99 -15.91
N ALA A 178 -1.53 -4.52 -15.43
CA ALA A 178 -2.08 -3.22 -15.77
C ALA A 178 -1.65 -2.10 -14.78
N GLY A 179 -1.03 -2.45 -13.65
CA GLY A 179 -0.49 -1.54 -12.65
C GLY A 179 -1.52 -0.97 -11.66
N SER A 180 -2.81 -0.85 -12.03
CA SER A 180 -3.87 -0.40 -11.15
C SER A 180 -5.21 -1.06 -11.48
N HIS A 181 -6.16 -1.01 -10.53
CA HIS A 181 -7.51 -1.53 -10.74
C HIS A 181 -8.28 -0.75 -11.83
N ASN A 182 -8.11 0.56 -11.89
CA ASN A 182 -8.71 1.41 -12.92
C ASN A 182 -8.26 0.97 -14.33
N ASN A 183 -6.96 0.68 -14.48
CA ASN A 183 -6.41 0.23 -15.76
C ASN A 183 -6.92 -1.17 -16.14
N VAL A 184 -7.10 -2.09 -15.18
CA VAL A 184 -7.71 -3.40 -15.44
C VAL A 184 -9.13 -3.24 -15.97
N VAL A 185 -9.97 -2.43 -15.29
CA VAL A 185 -11.34 -2.16 -15.75
C VAL A 185 -11.36 -1.54 -17.14
N THR A 186 -10.49 -0.55 -17.39
CA THR A 186 -10.39 0.13 -18.68
C THR A 186 -9.93 -0.82 -19.79
N ALA A 187 -8.96 -1.69 -19.52
CA ALA A 187 -8.46 -2.67 -20.50
C ALA A 187 -9.53 -3.70 -20.88
N VAL A 188 -10.33 -4.16 -19.90
CA VAL A 188 -11.47 -5.04 -20.20
C VAL A 188 -12.56 -4.29 -20.96
N TYR A 189 -12.88 -3.06 -20.56
CA TYR A 189 -13.86 -2.22 -21.25
C TYR A 189 -13.51 -2.01 -22.74
N ASN A 190 -12.25 -1.73 -23.03
CA ASN A 190 -11.74 -1.52 -24.38
C ASN A 190 -11.62 -2.83 -25.20
N GLY A 191 -11.59 -4.00 -24.54
CA GLY A 191 -11.32 -5.28 -25.17
C GLY A 191 -9.83 -5.59 -25.37
N ASP A 192 -8.93 -4.85 -24.69
CA ASP A 192 -7.48 -5.14 -24.67
C ASP A 192 -7.18 -6.41 -23.88
N CYS A 193 -8.06 -6.73 -22.92
CA CYS A 193 -8.10 -8.00 -22.19
C CYS A 193 -9.51 -8.59 -22.26
N ASP A 194 -9.60 -9.92 -22.36
CA ASP A 194 -10.88 -10.65 -22.33
C ASP A 194 -11.49 -10.67 -20.93
N ALA A 195 -10.63 -10.71 -19.91
CA ALA A 195 -11.00 -10.72 -18.50
C ALA A 195 -10.00 -9.93 -17.66
N GLY A 196 -10.41 -9.52 -16.45
CA GLY A 196 -9.54 -8.87 -15.49
C GLY A 196 -9.91 -9.18 -14.06
N ALA A 197 -8.96 -9.05 -13.14
CA ALA A 197 -9.19 -9.17 -11.71
C ALA A 197 -9.05 -7.81 -11.02
N CYS A 198 -9.98 -7.47 -10.15
CA CYS A 198 -9.98 -6.20 -9.42
C CYS A 198 -10.66 -6.35 -8.04
N TYR A 199 -10.68 -5.26 -7.24
CA TYR A 199 -11.51 -5.22 -6.04
C TYR A 199 -12.99 -5.06 -6.41
N SER A 200 -13.87 -5.44 -5.49
CA SER A 200 -15.32 -5.36 -5.69
C SER A 200 -15.77 -3.94 -6.05
N ASP A 201 -16.50 -3.88 -7.16
CA ASP A 201 -17.01 -2.67 -7.80
C ASP A 201 -15.96 -1.61 -8.21
N ALA A 202 -14.75 -2.05 -8.58
CA ALA A 202 -13.72 -1.17 -9.15
C ALA A 202 -14.20 -0.40 -10.40
N ARG A 203 -15.28 -0.85 -11.05
CA ARG A 203 -15.94 -0.16 -12.17
C ARG A 203 -16.43 1.24 -11.78
N SER A 204 -16.87 1.42 -10.53
CA SER A 204 -17.32 2.72 -10.02
C SER A 204 -16.21 3.78 -10.04
N SER A 205 -14.93 3.40 -9.93
CA SER A 205 -13.82 4.34 -9.93
C SER A 205 -13.55 4.97 -11.32
N VAL A 206 -14.02 4.36 -12.39
CA VAL A 206 -13.88 4.86 -13.77
C VAL A 206 -15.18 5.36 -14.37
N GLU A 207 -16.31 5.30 -13.64
CA GLU A 207 -17.64 5.63 -14.14
C GLU A 207 -17.77 7.09 -14.63
N LYS A 208 -16.99 8.02 -14.06
CA LYS A 208 -16.94 9.41 -14.51
C LYS A 208 -16.42 9.54 -15.95
N THR A 209 -15.48 8.70 -16.35
CA THR A 209 -14.85 8.71 -17.67
C THR A 209 -15.46 7.70 -18.63
N LEU A 210 -16.05 6.63 -18.09
CA LEU A 210 -16.72 5.55 -18.81
C LEU A 210 -18.12 5.33 -18.24
N PRO A 211 -19.13 6.20 -18.58
CA PRO A 211 -20.43 6.19 -17.92
C PRO A 211 -21.23 4.89 -18.08
N ASP A 212 -20.97 4.12 -19.13
CA ASP A 212 -21.62 2.84 -19.44
C ASP A 212 -20.79 1.61 -18.99
N VAL A 213 -19.74 1.83 -18.17
CA VAL A 213 -18.82 0.76 -17.77
C VAL A 213 -19.53 -0.42 -17.09
N LYS A 214 -20.53 -0.16 -16.26
CA LYS A 214 -21.26 -1.22 -15.54
C LYS A 214 -22.18 -2.05 -16.43
N GLU A 215 -22.58 -1.49 -17.57
CA GLU A 215 -23.34 -2.20 -18.59
C GLU A 215 -22.42 -3.05 -19.48
N LYS A 216 -21.25 -2.51 -19.85
CA LYS A 216 -20.29 -3.16 -20.75
C LYS A 216 -19.36 -4.14 -20.05
N VAL A 217 -19.03 -3.91 -18.79
CA VAL A 217 -18.15 -4.75 -17.99
C VAL A 217 -18.94 -5.35 -16.84
N VAL A 218 -19.09 -6.67 -16.87
CA VAL A 218 -19.88 -7.43 -15.89
C VAL A 218 -19.02 -8.28 -15.00
N ILE A 219 -19.53 -8.63 -13.81
CA ILE A 219 -18.85 -9.50 -12.87
C ILE A 219 -19.11 -10.95 -13.30
N LEU A 220 -18.04 -11.69 -13.56
CA LEU A 220 -18.08 -13.12 -13.84
C LEU A 220 -18.07 -13.96 -12.55
N ALA A 221 -17.23 -13.57 -11.58
CA ALA A 221 -17.08 -14.27 -10.32
C ALA A 221 -16.60 -13.34 -9.22
N THR A 222 -16.95 -13.67 -7.96
CA THR A 222 -16.54 -12.95 -6.75
C THR A 222 -15.72 -13.90 -5.87
N THR A 223 -14.64 -13.40 -5.29
CA THR A 223 -13.76 -14.18 -4.39
C THR A 223 -14.35 -14.33 -2.98
N THR A 224 -13.68 -15.08 -2.13
CA THR A 224 -13.88 -15.01 -0.68
C THR A 224 -13.58 -13.63 -0.13
N GLU A 225 -14.04 -13.34 1.08
CA GLU A 225 -13.76 -12.10 1.79
C GLU A 225 -12.27 -11.92 2.07
N ILE A 226 -11.84 -10.68 1.99
CA ILE A 226 -10.47 -10.20 2.22
C ILE A 226 -10.55 -9.13 3.31
N PRO A 227 -9.78 -9.21 4.39
CA PRO A 227 -9.66 -8.08 5.33
C PRO A 227 -9.21 -6.82 4.60
N ASN A 228 -9.79 -5.67 4.94
CA ASN A 228 -9.47 -4.42 4.28
C ASN A 228 -8.02 -3.95 4.51
N ASP A 229 -7.62 -2.95 3.73
CA ASP A 229 -6.31 -2.32 3.72
C ASP A 229 -5.97 -1.68 5.08
N THR A 230 -4.69 -1.51 5.34
CA THR A 230 -4.16 -1.06 6.62
C THR A 230 -3.63 0.36 6.57
N VAL A 231 -3.64 1.04 7.74
CA VAL A 231 -2.70 2.11 8.05
C VAL A 231 -1.69 1.55 9.04
N SER A 232 -0.47 1.37 8.59
CA SER A 232 0.59 0.65 9.30
C SER A 232 1.82 1.52 9.53
N PHE A 233 2.57 1.24 10.58
CA PHE A 233 3.74 1.99 11.01
C PHE A 233 4.98 1.10 10.99
N THR A 234 6.14 1.68 10.73
CA THR A 234 7.42 0.97 10.86
C THR A 234 7.65 0.55 12.31
N LYS A 235 8.37 -0.57 12.52
CA LYS A 235 8.63 -1.20 13.82
C LYS A 235 9.11 -0.22 14.90
N ASP A 236 10.03 0.66 14.56
CA ASP A 236 10.68 1.57 15.50
C ASP A 236 10.05 2.97 15.50
N PHE A 237 8.83 3.11 14.96
CA PHE A 237 8.14 4.40 14.95
C PHE A 237 7.80 4.84 16.39
N PRO A 238 8.12 6.09 16.81
CA PRO A 238 7.91 6.53 18.18
C PRO A 238 6.44 6.42 18.61
N LYS A 239 6.21 5.70 19.73
CA LYS A 239 4.86 5.37 20.18
C LYS A 239 3.97 6.60 20.43
N ASP A 240 4.53 7.63 21.03
CA ASP A 240 3.80 8.88 21.31
C ASP A 240 3.35 9.62 20.05
N MET A 241 4.19 9.60 18.99
CA MET A 241 3.84 10.13 17.67
C MET A 241 2.80 9.24 16.98
N ARG A 242 2.95 7.91 17.08
CA ARG A 242 1.97 6.96 16.53
C ARG A 242 0.59 7.20 17.14
N ASP A 243 0.51 7.28 18.48
CA ASP A 243 -0.75 7.47 19.19
C ASP A 243 -1.42 8.80 18.78
N LYS A 244 -0.64 9.89 18.65
CA LYS A 244 -1.15 11.19 18.17
C LYS A 244 -1.70 11.10 16.75
N ILE A 245 -0.96 10.46 15.82
CA ILE A 245 -1.37 10.33 14.42
C ILE A 245 -2.59 9.43 14.29
N VAL A 246 -2.64 8.31 15.01
CA VAL A 246 -3.80 7.40 15.00
C VAL A 246 -5.06 8.12 15.49
N ASN A 247 -4.97 8.88 16.58
CA ASN A 247 -6.11 9.65 17.09
C ASN A 247 -6.53 10.75 16.10
N ALA A 248 -5.56 11.44 15.49
CA ALA A 248 -5.84 12.43 14.45
C ALA A 248 -6.53 11.80 13.22
N LEU A 249 -6.09 10.63 12.77
CA LEU A 249 -6.70 9.91 11.65
C LEU A 249 -8.14 9.47 11.94
N LEU A 250 -8.43 9.02 13.17
CA LEU A 250 -9.80 8.69 13.58
C LEU A 250 -10.71 9.92 13.61
N GLU A 251 -10.21 11.06 14.09
CA GLU A 251 -10.95 12.32 14.05
C GLU A 251 -11.15 12.84 12.61
N ILE A 252 -10.13 12.72 11.76
CA ILE A 252 -10.19 13.05 10.32
C ILE A 252 -11.27 12.20 9.66
N ALA A 253 -11.26 10.89 9.88
CA ALA A 253 -12.26 9.97 9.32
C ALA A 253 -13.70 10.27 9.78
N ALA A 254 -13.88 10.92 10.93
CA ALA A 254 -15.19 11.36 11.41
C ALA A 254 -15.63 12.73 10.88
N SER A 255 -14.75 13.49 10.20
CA SER A 255 -15.05 14.82 9.65
C SER A 255 -15.46 14.75 8.17
N GLU A 256 -16.28 15.70 7.72
CA GLU A 256 -16.71 15.77 6.32
C GLU A 256 -15.53 15.95 5.35
N GLU A 257 -14.59 16.84 5.67
CA GLU A 257 -13.38 17.07 4.87
C GLU A 257 -12.49 15.83 4.80
N GLY A 258 -12.31 15.15 5.94
CA GLY A 258 -11.52 13.93 6.01
C GLY A 258 -12.16 12.77 5.26
N GLN A 259 -13.47 12.60 5.33
CA GLN A 259 -14.19 11.61 4.53
C GLN A 259 -14.04 11.87 3.03
N ALA A 260 -14.10 13.12 2.60
CA ALA A 260 -13.87 13.48 1.19
C ALA A 260 -12.46 13.10 0.73
N ALA A 261 -11.44 13.36 1.54
CA ALA A 261 -10.06 12.98 1.25
C ALA A 261 -9.86 11.45 1.23
N LEU A 262 -10.42 10.73 2.20
CA LEU A 262 -10.38 9.26 2.29
C LEU A 262 -11.13 8.60 1.12
N GLN A 263 -12.26 9.19 0.71
CA GLN A 263 -13.00 8.74 -0.47
C GLN A 263 -12.17 8.90 -1.74
N THR A 264 -11.43 10.01 -1.87
CA THR A 264 -10.57 10.29 -3.03
C THR A 264 -9.40 9.30 -3.11
N VAL A 265 -8.79 8.93 -1.97
CA VAL A 265 -7.63 8.02 -1.96
C VAL A 265 -8.02 6.60 -2.41
N TYR A 266 -8.96 5.96 -1.72
CA TYR A 266 -9.30 4.54 -1.97
C TYR A 266 -10.78 4.22 -1.75
N SER A 267 -11.69 5.18 -1.90
CA SER A 267 -13.11 5.00 -1.60
C SER A 267 -13.36 4.52 -0.16
N ILE A 268 -12.58 5.06 0.80
CA ILE A 268 -12.67 4.72 2.21
C ILE A 268 -13.78 5.55 2.86
N ALA A 269 -14.67 4.88 3.60
CA ALA A 269 -15.76 5.51 4.35
C ALA A 269 -15.43 5.72 5.83
N GLY A 270 -14.36 5.10 6.35
CA GLY A 270 -13.97 5.23 7.74
C GLY A 270 -12.68 4.46 8.07
N LEU A 271 -12.25 4.59 9.31
CA LEU A 271 -11.09 3.91 9.87
C LEU A 271 -11.46 3.32 11.23
N GLU A 272 -11.03 2.08 11.50
CA GLU A 272 -11.19 1.41 12.79
C GLU A 272 -9.83 0.94 13.32
N LYS A 273 -9.67 0.85 14.64
CA LYS A 273 -8.45 0.30 15.25
C LYS A 273 -8.35 -1.18 14.93
N ALA A 274 -7.15 -1.61 14.57
CA ALA A 274 -6.85 -3.01 14.30
C ALA A 274 -5.51 -3.39 14.91
N GLU A 275 -5.39 -4.68 15.23
CA GLU A 275 -4.15 -5.33 15.66
C GLU A 275 -3.77 -6.40 14.64
N ASP A 276 -2.53 -6.87 14.67
CA ASP A 276 -2.00 -7.84 13.70
C ASP A 276 -2.85 -9.13 13.61
N SER A 277 -3.38 -9.59 14.75
CA SER A 277 -4.26 -10.77 14.81
C SER A 277 -5.52 -10.67 13.96
N PHE A 278 -5.96 -9.47 13.57
CA PHE A 278 -7.07 -9.27 12.63
C PHE A 278 -6.82 -9.95 11.28
N TYR A 279 -5.55 -10.16 10.91
CA TYR A 279 -5.13 -10.75 9.63
C TYR A 279 -4.78 -12.24 9.72
N ASP A 280 -4.95 -12.90 10.87
CA ASP A 280 -4.57 -14.31 11.07
C ASP A 280 -5.37 -15.28 10.18
N ALA A 281 -6.66 -15.03 10.02
CA ALA A 281 -7.50 -15.83 9.12
C ALA A 281 -7.02 -15.75 7.68
N PHE A 282 -6.62 -14.56 7.23
CA PHE A 282 -6.07 -14.35 5.89
C PHE A 282 -4.73 -15.09 5.70
N ARG A 283 -3.82 -15.04 6.69
CA ARG A 283 -2.57 -15.82 6.68
C ARG A 283 -2.83 -17.31 6.59
N ALA A 284 -3.81 -17.81 7.37
CA ALA A 284 -4.20 -19.21 7.34
C ALA A 284 -4.73 -19.63 5.96
N ASP A 285 -5.49 -18.80 5.28
CA ASP A 285 -6.01 -19.07 3.93
C ASP A 285 -4.91 -19.05 2.87
N LEU A 286 -3.94 -18.14 2.96
CA LEU A 286 -2.74 -18.15 2.11
C LEU A 286 -1.95 -19.45 2.28
N ASN A 287 -1.71 -19.88 3.52
CA ASN A 287 -1.00 -21.12 3.83
C ASN A 287 -1.73 -22.35 3.27
N LYS A 288 -3.07 -22.45 3.40
CA LYS A 288 -3.88 -23.53 2.80
C LYS A 288 -3.75 -23.56 1.26
N ALA A 289 -3.59 -22.38 0.65
CA ALA A 289 -3.36 -22.25 -0.79
C ALA A 289 -1.90 -22.52 -1.21
N GLY A 290 -1.02 -22.88 -0.28
CA GLY A 290 0.40 -23.14 -0.53
C GLY A 290 1.25 -21.88 -0.68
N ILE A 291 0.75 -20.73 -0.24
CA ILE A 291 1.48 -19.46 -0.22
C ILE A 291 2.02 -19.27 1.21
N ASN A 292 3.31 -19.54 1.40
CA ASN A 292 3.97 -19.36 2.69
C ASN A 292 4.57 -17.94 2.77
N ILE A 293 4.01 -17.12 3.66
CA ILE A 293 4.45 -15.72 3.86
C ILE A 293 5.88 -15.66 4.40
N GLU A 294 6.29 -16.56 5.30
CA GLU A 294 7.65 -16.61 5.85
C GLU A 294 8.69 -16.86 4.74
N ASP A 295 8.37 -17.69 3.74
CA ASP A 295 9.27 -17.96 2.62
C ASP A 295 9.37 -16.77 1.66
N LEU A 296 8.28 -16.03 1.47
CA LEU A 296 8.24 -14.82 0.64
C LEU A 296 8.90 -13.61 1.33
N ALA A 297 9.03 -13.62 2.66
CA ALA A 297 9.62 -12.55 3.44
C ALA A 297 11.17 -12.64 3.49
N LYS A 298 11.77 -13.79 3.12
CA LYS A 298 13.23 -13.97 3.05
C LYS A 298 13.85 -13.17 1.91
#